data_5be5c7e7cadc86a026baf054d7293a6e
#
_entry.id   5be5c7e7cadc86a026baf054d7293a6e
#
_cell.length_a   1.000
_cell.length_b   1.000
_cell.length_c   1.000
_cell.angle_alpha   90.00
_cell.angle_beta   90.00
_cell.angle_gamma   90.00
#
_symmetry.space_group_name_H-M   'P 1'
#
loop_
_entity.id
_entity.type
_entity.pdbx_description
1 polymer ?
#
loop_
_entity_poly.entity_id
_entity_poly.type
_entity_poly.pdbx_seq_one_letter_code
_entity_poly.pdbx_strand_id
1 'polypeptide(L)'
;VLRRIWEGKPVEERNYIPVTCIYGESCGCPNNGMVNYREYIKEKIVAAVKKDEDDSLLVELEAQMARCNGFREIFEYIVDYFQKLRCDGVYFVVDRKLFAADEDTDFPVEGYDEKNLVVADGFENHKRMAFASVGELNRHLEETGSQNAYLFTPIHFREQSVGYLVMKNGRFLYDNPYYYDIHSTIVKTLETQFKQKQLENAANKLQMLYNRDPLTGICNRIAYTDIIRPAFAKYQEKGIACALVFVDADDFKSVNDTYGHEFGDQ
;
A
#
# COMPACT_ATOMS: atom_id res chain seq x y z
N VAL A 1 11.16 -6.39 30.58
CA VAL A 1 11.94 -5.16 30.50
C VAL A 1 11.07 -4.09 29.85
N LEU A 2 10.70 -4.21 28.58
CA LEU A 2 9.92 -3.20 27.83
C LEU A 2 8.62 -2.78 28.55
N ARG A 3 7.85 -3.75 29.06
CA ARG A 3 6.63 -3.45 29.85
C ARG A 3 6.91 -2.58 31.07
N ARG A 4 8.01 -2.83 31.80
CA ARG A 4 8.40 -2.01 32.96
C ARG A 4 8.80 -0.60 32.56
N ILE A 5 9.48 -0.44 31.40
CA ILE A 5 9.82 0.86 30.84
C ILE A 5 8.54 1.63 30.51
N TRP A 6 7.57 1.01 29.86
CA TRP A 6 6.27 1.63 29.53
C TRP A 6 5.43 2.00 30.75
N GLU A 7 5.54 1.19 31.82
CA GLU A 7 4.86 1.50 33.08
C GLU A 7 5.65 2.53 33.95
N GLY A 8 6.73 3.13 33.43
CA GLY A 8 7.59 4.07 34.15
C GLY A 8 8.30 3.49 35.37
N LYS A 9 8.41 2.15 35.43
CA LYS A 9 9.06 1.44 36.52
C LYS A 9 10.56 1.35 36.31
N PRO A 10 11.38 1.46 37.37
CA PRO A 10 12.82 1.32 37.26
C PRO A 10 13.19 -0.04 36.67
N VAL A 11 14.12 -0.04 35.73
CA VAL A 11 14.68 -1.22 35.09
C VAL A 11 16.12 -1.40 35.56
N GLU A 12 16.46 -2.62 35.95
CA GLU A 12 17.83 -2.94 36.35
C GLU A 12 18.77 -2.88 35.14
N GLU A 13 20.00 -2.43 35.38
CA GLU A 13 21.04 -2.33 34.35
C GLU A 13 21.38 -3.69 33.71
N ARG A 14 21.17 -4.78 34.46
CA ARG A 14 21.30 -6.15 33.99
C ARG A 14 20.00 -6.93 34.22
N ASN A 15 19.36 -7.36 33.13
CA ASN A 15 18.17 -8.16 33.18
C ASN A 15 18.50 -9.61 32.82
N TYR A 16 18.27 -10.53 33.76
CA TYR A 16 18.45 -11.95 33.56
C TYR A 16 17.12 -12.56 33.09
N ILE A 17 17.18 -13.32 32.00
CA ILE A 17 16.06 -14.15 31.57
C ILE A 17 16.21 -15.48 32.35
N PRO A 18 15.26 -15.80 33.23
CA PRO A 18 15.32 -17.11 33.92
C PRO A 18 15.17 -18.21 32.87
N VAL A 19 16.12 -19.13 32.85
CA VAL A 19 16.06 -20.30 31.99
C VAL A 19 15.82 -21.53 32.87
N THR A 20 14.89 -22.39 32.48
CA THR A 20 14.62 -23.64 33.10
C THR A 20 15.15 -24.78 32.22
N CYS A 21 16.07 -25.57 32.72
CA CYS A 21 16.52 -26.76 32.02
C CYS A 21 15.43 -27.85 32.11
N ILE A 22 14.94 -28.28 30.93
CA ILE A 22 14.01 -29.40 30.84
C ILE A 22 14.82 -30.65 30.52
N TYR A 23 14.92 -31.55 31.49
CA TYR A 23 15.61 -32.81 31.31
C TYR A 23 14.62 -33.86 30.78
N GLY A 24 14.86 -34.38 29.57
CA GLY A 24 14.08 -35.45 28.99
C GLY A 24 14.59 -36.83 29.45
N GLU A 25 13.73 -37.82 29.41
CA GLU A 25 14.08 -39.22 29.77
C GLU A 25 15.21 -39.79 28.90
N SER A 26 15.37 -39.27 27.68
CA SER A 26 16.42 -39.67 26.73
C SER A 26 17.84 -39.30 27.17
N CYS A 27 18.03 -38.39 28.12
CA CYS A 27 19.36 -38.02 28.63
C CYS A 27 19.82 -38.86 29.81
N GLY A 28 18.98 -39.79 30.35
CA GLY A 28 19.28 -40.56 31.53
C GLY A 28 19.36 -39.77 32.84
N CYS A 29 18.93 -38.52 32.84
CA CYS A 29 18.91 -37.66 34.01
C CYS A 29 17.77 -38.07 34.95
N PRO A 30 17.98 -38.05 36.28
CA PRO A 30 16.90 -38.37 37.21
C PRO A 30 15.78 -37.32 37.08
N ASN A 31 14.57 -37.81 36.90
CA ASN A 31 13.38 -36.95 36.77
C ASN A 31 13.05 -36.37 38.16
N ASN A 32 13.49 -35.14 38.44
CA ASN A 32 13.28 -34.49 39.73
C ASN A 32 11.85 -33.97 39.95
N GLY A 33 10.85 -34.48 39.25
CA GLY A 33 9.44 -34.21 39.53
C GLY A 33 8.98 -32.75 39.30
N MET A 34 9.85 -31.90 38.76
CA MET A 34 9.54 -30.44 38.59
C MET A 34 8.86 -30.06 37.30
N VAL A 35 8.74 -30.97 36.34
CA VAL A 35 8.06 -30.66 35.06
C VAL A 35 6.73 -31.42 35.03
N ASN A 36 5.63 -30.69 35.08
CA ASN A 36 4.31 -31.22 34.75
C ASN A 36 4.26 -31.52 33.25
N TYR A 37 4.58 -32.76 32.87
CA TYR A 37 4.68 -33.20 31.48
C TYR A 37 3.37 -32.99 30.71
N ARG A 38 2.21 -33.08 31.39
CA ARG A 38 0.90 -32.75 30.78
C ARG A 38 0.77 -31.26 30.43
N GLU A 39 1.23 -30.40 31.30
CA GLU A 39 1.18 -28.94 31.10
C GLU A 39 2.15 -28.53 30.00
N TYR A 40 3.36 -29.09 30.00
CA TYR A 40 4.33 -28.87 28.91
C TYR A 40 3.81 -29.31 27.54
N ILE A 41 3.23 -30.54 27.44
CA ILE A 41 2.63 -31.00 26.16
C ILE A 41 1.47 -30.09 25.74
N LYS A 42 0.60 -29.72 26.68
CA LYS A 42 -0.51 -28.79 26.39
C LYS A 42 -0.02 -27.45 25.86
N GLU A 43 0.99 -26.85 26.46
CA GLU A 43 1.62 -25.62 25.99
C GLU A 43 2.21 -25.78 24.58
N LYS A 44 2.87 -26.89 24.30
CA LYS A 44 3.43 -27.19 22.97
C LYS A 44 2.34 -27.38 21.93
N ILE A 45 1.24 -28.04 22.24
CA ILE A 45 0.10 -28.20 21.33
C ILE A 45 -0.53 -26.83 21.06
N VAL A 46 -0.78 -26.02 22.09
CA VAL A 46 -1.33 -24.67 21.93
C VAL A 46 -0.42 -23.80 21.06
N ALA A 47 0.90 -23.85 21.28
CA ALA A 47 1.86 -23.11 20.48
C ALA A 47 1.88 -23.58 19.01
N ALA A 48 1.77 -24.89 18.76
CA ALA A 48 1.71 -25.44 17.41
C ALA A 48 0.43 -25.04 16.67
N VAL A 49 -0.74 -25.15 17.33
CA VAL A 49 -2.02 -24.72 16.75
C VAL A 49 -2.00 -23.22 16.42
N LYS A 50 -1.47 -22.42 17.35
CA LYS A 50 -1.35 -20.97 17.11
C LYS A 50 -0.43 -20.67 15.93
N LYS A 51 0.69 -21.38 15.80
CA LYS A 51 1.59 -21.22 14.66
C LYS A 51 0.87 -21.54 13.34
N ASP A 52 0.10 -22.63 13.29
CA ASP A 52 -0.67 -23.01 12.09
C ASP A 52 -1.74 -21.95 11.74
N GLU A 53 -2.36 -21.32 12.75
CA GLU A 53 -3.28 -20.19 12.54
C GLU A 53 -2.56 -18.96 11.96
N ASP A 54 -1.40 -18.60 12.53
CA ASP A 54 -0.60 -17.46 12.05
C ASP A 54 -0.07 -17.71 10.63
N ASP A 55 0.39 -18.93 10.30
CA ASP A 55 0.81 -19.35 8.95
C ASP A 55 -0.36 -19.23 7.97
N SER A 56 -1.55 -19.69 8.36
CA SER A 56 -2.75 -19.62 7.51
C SER A 56 -3.18 -18.17 7.22
N LEU A 57 -3.10 -17.29 8.21
CA LEU A 57 -3.40 -15.86 8.05
C LEU A 57 -2.40 -15.19 7.11
N LEU A 58 -1.11 -15.53 7.18
CA LEU A 58 -0.10 -14.98 6.26
C LEU A 58 -0.38 -15.42 4.81
N VAL A 59 -0.65 -16.71 4.59
CA VAL A 59 -1.01 -17.24 3.26
C VAL A 59 -2.28 -16.58 2.72
N GLU A 60 -3.28 -16.36 3.58
CA GLU A 60 -4.51 -15.61 3.21
C GLU A 60 -4.16 -14.19 2.77
N LEU A 61 -3.31 -13.48 3.53
CA LEU A 61 -2.85 -12.13 3.19
C LEU A 61 -2.19 -12.09 1.81
N GLU A 62 -1.21 -12.96 1.56
CA GLU A 62 -0.49 -13.03 0.29
C GLU A 62 -1.45 -13.30 -0.89
N ALA A 63 -2.35 -14.27 -0.73
CA ALA A 63 -3.30 -14.64 -1.77
C ALA A 63 -4.29 -13.50 -2.11
N GLN A 64 -4.74 -12.76 -1.12
CA GLN A 64 -5.66 -11.64 -1.32
C GLN A 64 -4.94 -10.41 -1.87
N MET A 65 -3.74 -10.09 -1.36
CA MET A 65 -2.93 -9.00 -1.88
C MET A 65 -2.63 -9.17 -3.38
N ALA A 66 -2.40 -10.40 -3.84
CA ALA A 66 -2.19 -10.70 -5.26
C ALA A 66 -3.44 -10.48 -6.14
N ARG A 67 -4.64 -10.38 -5.54
CA ARG A 67 -5.91 -10.19 -6.25
C ARG A 67 -6.41 -8.74 -6.23
N CYS A 68 -5.87 -7.90 -5.35
CA CYS A 68 -6.29 -6.51 -5.23
C CYS A 68 -5.97 -5.74 -6.53
N ASN A 69 -6.94 -4.96 -6.99
CA ASN A 69 -6.81 -4.09 -8.14
C ASN A 69 -6.88 -2.62 -7.68
N GLY A 70 -5.71 -2.06 -7.40
CA GLY A 70 -5.57 -0.66 -7.01
C GLY A 70 -5.48 -0.44 -5.50
N PHE A 71 -5.00 0.74 -5.15
CA PHE A 71 -4.64 1.11 -3.79
C PHE A 71 -5.81 1.05 -2.80
N ARG A 72 -7.01 1.40 -3.25
CA ARG A 72 -8.19 1.39 -2.39
C ARG A 72 -8.47 -0.01 -1.84
N GLU A 73 -8.53 -1.02 -2.72
CA GLU A 73 -8.78 -2.40 -2.30
C GLU A 73 -7.66 -2.92 -1.40
N ILE A 74 -6.40 -2.55 -1.69
CA ILE A 74 -5.25 -2.93 -0.87
C ILE A 74 -5.42 -2.40 0.55
N PHE A 75 -5.67 -1.09 0.73
CA PHE A 75 -5.82 -0.51 2.06
C PHE A 75 -7.06 -1.05 2.79
N GLU A 76 -8.18 -1.19 2.10
CA GLU A 76 -9.39 -1.79 2.67
C GLU A 76 -9.12 -3.19 3.21
N TYR A 77 -8.41 -4.02 2.44
CA TYR A 77 -8.10 -5.38 2.85
C TYR A 77 -7.08 -5.43 4.00
N ILE A 78 -6.03 -4.61 3.93
CA ILE A 78 -5.01 -4.57 5.00
C ILE A 78 -5.65 -4.17 6.33
N VAL A 79 -6.51 -3.15 6.33
CA VAL A 79 -7.23 -2.71 7.53
C VAL A 79 -8.08 -3.85 8.10
N ASP A 80 -8.83 -4.57 7.25
CA ASP A 80 -9.64 -5.72 7.67
C ASP A 80 -8.77 -6.89 8.18
N TYR A 81 -7.61 -7.09 7.58
CA TYR A 81 -6.64 -8.09 8.03
C TYR A 81 -6.09 -7.77 9.42
N PHE A 82 -5.66 -6.52 9.66
CA PHE A 82 -5.16 -6.11 10.96
C PHE A 82 -6.22 -6.15 12.07
N GLN A 83 -7.52 -6.03 11.73
CA GLN A 83 -8.60 -6.22 12.69
C GLN A 83 -8.70 -7.67 13.20
N LYS A 84 -8.25 -8.66 12.41
CA LYS A 84 -8.16 -10.08 12.83
C LYS A 84 -6.97 -10.31 13.78
N LEU A 85 -5.96 -9.46 13.73
CA LEU A 85 -4.81 -9.49 14.62
C LEU A 85 -5.13 -8.77 15.94
N ARG A 86 -4.39 -9.10 16.99
CA ARG A 86 -4.58 -8.47 18.31
C ARG A 86 -3.88 -7.12 18.39
N CYS A 87 -4.47 -6.11 17.73
CA CYS A 87 -4.08 -4.71 17.84
C CYS A 87 -5.33 -3.83 18.01
N ASP A 88 -5.18 -2.72 18.73
CA ASP A 88 -6.32 -1.84 19.03
C ASP A 88 -6.55 -0.84 17.89
N GLY A 89 -5.56 -0.59 17.05
CA GLY A 89 -5.69 0.28 15.89
C GLY A 89 -4.50 0.22 14.95
N VAL A 90 -4.75 0.61 13.70
CA VAL A 90 -3.75 0.74 12.64
C VAL A 90 -4.10 1.93 11.77
N TYR A 91 -3.09 2.70 11.37
CA TYR A 91 -3.24 3.83 10.45
C TYR A 91 -2.14 3.81 9.41
N PHE A 92 -2.52 4.02 8.16
CA PHE A 92 -1.60 4.10 7.03
C PHE A 92 -1.45 5.56 6.62
N VAL A 93 -0.25 6.07 6.76
CA VAL A 93 0.15 7.41 6.33
C VAL A 93 1.08 7.28 5.14
N VAL A 94 0.70 7.82 3.99
CA VAL A 94 1.47 7.70 2.75
C VAL A 94 1.56 9.04 2.03
N ASP A 95 2.57 9.20 1.19
CA ASP A 95 2.64 10.32 0.26
C ASP A 95 1.51 10.19 -0.79
N ARG A 96 0.75 11.28 -1.01
CA ARG A 96 -0.36 11.32 -1.98
C ARG A 96 0.08 11.01 -3.41
N LYS A 97 1.34 11.24 -3.74
CA LYS A 97 1.91 10.90 -5.05
C LYS A 97 1.82 9.42 -5.37
N LEU A 98 1.72 8.56 -4.33
CA LEU A 98 1.48 7.13 -4.49
C LEU A 98 0.25 6.84 -5.35
N PHE A 99 -0.83 7.61 -5.16
CA PHE A 99 -2.10 7.41 -5.87
C PHE A 99 -2.09 7.98 -7.29
N ALA A 100 -1.33 9.04 -7.52
CA ALA A 100 -1.16 9.63 -8.85
C ALA A 100 -0.28 8.75 -9.74
N ALA A 101 0.84 8.27 -9.19
CA ALA A 101 1.82 7.42 -9.87
C ALA A 101 2.20 7.94 -11.27
N ASP A 102 2.52 9.25 -11.35
CA ASP A 102 3.01 9.85 -12.58
C ASP A 102 4.41 9.32 -12.92
N GLU A 103 4.83 9.41 -14.20
CA GLU A 103 6.12 8.91 -14.68
C GLU A 103 7.31 9.45 -13.88
N ASP A 104 7.26 10.75 -13.53
CA ASP A 104 8.31 11.45 -12.81
C ASP A 104 8.08 11.46 -11.29
N THR A 105 7.15 10.61 -10.78
CA THR A 105 6.91 10.54 -9.35
C THR A 105 8.12 9.97 -8.64
N ASP A 106 8.70 10.77 -7.76
CA ASP A 106 9.83 10.42 -6.91
C ASP A 106 9.49 10.71 -5.44
N PHE A 107 10.03 9.87 -4.55
CA PHE A 107 9.85 10.01 -3.11
C PHE A 107 11.20 10.35 -2.45
N PRO A 108 11.22 11.08 -1.33
CA PRO A 108 12.47 11.41 -0.66
C PRO A 108 13.20 10.16 -0.18
N VAL A 109 14.54 10.17 -0.26
CA VAL A 109 15.40 9.11 0.28
C VAL A 109 15.51 9.25 1.80
N GLU A 110 15.57 10.49 2.30
CA GLU A 110 15.64 10.79 3.73
C GLU A 110 14.40 11.57 4.18
N GLY A 111 13.77 11.09 5.25
CA GLY A 111 12.57 11.72 5.83
C GLY A 111 11.32 11.57 4.97
N TYR A 112 10.37 12.47 5.15
CA TYR A 112 9.08 12.48 4.45
C TYR A 112 8.75 13.90 3.98
N ASP A 113 8.06 14.01 2.85
CA ASP A 113 7.47 15.28 2.41
C ASP A 113 6.14 15.51 3.16
N GLU A 114 6.22 16.16 4.33
CA GLU A 114 5.07 16.35 5.23
C GLU A 114 3.87 17.00 4.55
N LYS A 115 4.08 17.84 3.53
CA LYS A 115 2.98 18.51 2.79
C LYS A 115 2.18 17.55 1.92
N ASN A 116 2.81 16.46 1.53
CA ASN A 116 2.22 15.44 0.68
C ASN A 116 1.70 14.23 1.45
N LEU A 117 2.02 14.09 2.75
CA LEU A 117 1.50 13.00 3.55
C LEU A 117 -0.01 13.11 3.74
N VAL A 118 -0.69 11.98 3.57
CA VAL A 118 -2.12 11.80 3.82
C VAL A 118 -2.38 10.53 4.60
N VAL A 119 -3.45 10.51 5.38
CA VAL A 119 -3.93 9.27 6.00
C VAL A 119 -4.74 8.51 4.95
N ALA A 120 -4.19 7.41 4.46
CA ALA A 120 -4.81 6.62 3.39
C ALA A 120 -6.01 5.81 3.89
N ASP A 121 -5.86 5.17 5.04
CA ASP A 121 -6.92 4.41 5.72
C ASP A 121 -6.47 4.10 7.16
N GLY A 122 -7.42 3.65 8.00
CA GLY A 122 -7.13 3.23 9.35
C GLY A 122 -8.34 2.73 10.12
N PHE A 123 -8.08 2.07 11.23
CA PHE A 123 -9.13 1.69 12.17
C PHE A 123 -8.65 1.85 13.62
N GLU A 124 -9.60 2.00 14.52
CA GLU A 124 -9.39 1.92 15.96
C GLU A 124 -10.61 1.29 16.63
N ASN A 125 -10.37 0.36 17.56
CA ASN A 125 -11.42 -0.36 18.28
C ASN A 125 -12.50 -0.94 17.35
N HIS A 126 -12.06 -1.61 16.27
CA HIS A 126 -12.91 -2.22 15.23
C HIS A 126 -13.78 -1.24 14.43
N LYS A 127 -13.48 0.06 14.47
CA LYS A 127 -14.17 1.09 13.65
C LYS A 127 -13.19 1.73 12.70
N ARG A 128 -13.58 1.87 11.45
CA ARG A 128 -12.81 2.67 10.50
C ARG A 128 -12.75 4.12 10.94
N MET A 129 -11.56 4.69 10.84
CA MET A 129 -11.25 6.08 11.21
C MET A 129 -10.82 6.83 9.96
N ALA A 130 -11.36 8.02 9.78
CA ALA A 130 -10.96 8.93 8.72
C ALA A 130 -10.44 10.23 9.32
N PHE A 131 -9.33 10.72 8.81
CA PHE A 131 -8.69 11.97 9.24
C PHE A 131 -8.48 12.87 8.03
N ALA A 132 -8.81 14.14 8.17
CA ALA A 132 -8.64 15.11 7.09
C ALA A 132 -7.16 15.45 6.84
N SER A 133 -6.30 15.22 7.83
CA SER A 133 -4.86 15.46 7.73
C SER A 133 -4.06 14.60 8.70
N VAL A 134 -2.77 14.46 8.44
CA VAL A 134 -1.81 13.81 9.37
C VAL A 134 -1.74 14.58 10.71
N GLY A 135 -1.88 15.91 10.68
CA GLY A 135 -1.93 16.70 11.91
C GLY A 135 -3.13 16.39 12.81
N GLU A 136 -4.27 16.03 12.21
CA GLU A 136 -5.44 15.57 12.96
C GLU A 136 -5.20 14.18 13.58
N LEU A 137 -4.62 13.25 12.81
CA LEU A 137 -4.19 11.96 13.34
C LEU A 137 -3.20 12.12 14.49
N ASN A 138 -2.17 12.95 14.35
CA ASN A 138 -1.17 13.16 15.40
C ASN A 138 -1.80 13.67 16.68
N ARG A 139 -2.71 14.63 16.60
CA ARG A 139 -3.46 15.14 17.77
C ARG A 139 -4.28 14.03 18.43
N HIS A 140 -4.97 13.21 17.64
CA HIS A 140 -5.72 12.07 18.15
C HIS A 140 -4.82 11.06 18.88
N LEU A 141 -3.63 10.77 18.34
CA LEU A 141 -2.65 9.88 18.97
C LEU A 141 -2.11 10.47 20.30
N GLU A 142 -1.86 11.76 20.35
CA GLU A 142 -1.41 12.47 21.57
C GLU A 142 -2.49 12.46 22.66
N GLU A 143 -3.74 12.78 22.32
CA GLU A 143 -4.86 12.79 23.27
C GLU A 143 -5.12 11.41 23.88
N THR A 144 -4.90 10.35 23.11
CA THR A 144 -5.10 8.96 23.56
C THR A 144 -3.83 8.34 24.13
N GLY A 145 -2.71 9.07 24.15
CA GLY A 145 -1.35 8.53 24.27
C GLY A 145 -0.92 8.01 25.64
N SER A 146 -1.48 8.52 26.76
CA SER A 146 -0.89 8.29 28.09
C SER A 146 -0.91 6.83 28.59
N GLN A 147 -1.64 5.93 27.93
CA GLN A 147 -1.74 4.52 28.30
C GLN A 147 -1.56 3.56 27.11
N ASN A 148 -1.17 4.06 25.93
CA ASN A 148 -1.05 3.29 24.71
C ASN A 148 0.40 3.19 24.24
N ALA A 149 0.73 2.08 23.59
CA ALA A 149 1.98 1.90 22.89
C ALA A 149 1.75 2.06 21.38
N TYR A 150 2.57 2.86 20.74
CA TYR A 150 2.53 3.07 19.30
C TYR A 150 3.81 2.54 18.65
N LEU A 151 3.66 1.75 17.60
CA LEU A 151 4.74 1.31 16.74
C LEU A 151 4.62 2.02 15.40
N PHE A 152 5.68 2.74 15.02
CA PHE A 152 5.82 3.35 13.71
C PHE A 152 6.71 2.47 12.84
N THR A 153 6.19 2.00 11.72
CA THR A 153 6.95 1.17 10.79
C THR A 153 7.01 1.87 9.44
N PRO A 154 8.20 2.20 8.93
CA PRO A 154 8.34 2.90 7.66
C PRO A 154 7.92 2.04 6.47
N ILE A 155 7.35 2.67 5.45
CA ILE A 155 7.01 2.08 4.16
C ILE A 155 7.99 2.66 3.14
N HIS A 156 8.87 1.82 2.60
CA HIS A 156 9.90 2.21 1.65
C HIS A 156 9.76 1.41 0.36
N PHE A 157 9.94 2.11 -0.79
CA PHE A 157 10.19 1.46 -2.06
C PHE A 157 11.69 1.55 -2.33
N ARG A 158 12.41 0.45 -2.10
CA ARG A 158 13.88 0.42 -2.06
C ARG A 158 14.43 1.43 -1.03
N GLU A 159 15.06 2.53 -1.49
CA GLU A 159 15.64 3.58 -0.65
C GLU A 159 14.71 4.77 -0.43
N GLN A 160 13.55 4.81 -1.10
CA GLN A 160 12.63 5.94 -1.07
C GLN A 160 11.56 5.80 0.00
N SER A 161 11.35 6.85 0.77
CA SER A 161 10.37 6.90 1.87
C SER A 161 8.98 7.27 1.35
N VAL A 162 8.09 6.29 1.25
CA VAL A 162 6.73 6.48 0.75
C VAL A 162 5.75 6.88 1.84
N GLY A 163 6.01 6.44 3.08
CA GLY A 163 5.13 6.70 4.21
C GLY A 163 5.46 5.81 5.39
N TYR A 164 4.49 5.63 6.27
CA TYR A 164 4.63 4.79 7.46
C TYR A 164 3.29 4.23 7.91
N LEU A 165 3.39 3.11 8.60
CA LEU A 165 2.31 2.45 9.32
C LEU A 165 2.40 2.82 10.80
N VAL A 166 1.31 3.24 11.41
CA VAL A 166 1.19 3.41 12.85
C VAL A 166 0.31 2.32 13.42
N MET A 167 0.82 1.55 14.36
CA MET A 167 0.08 0.50 15.03
C MET A 167 -0.10 0.83 16.52
N LYS A 168 -1.34 0.79 16.98
CA LYS A 168 -1.70 1.01 18.39
C LYS A 168 -1.86 -0.32 19.10
N ASN A 169 -1.11 -0.52 20.19
CA ASN A 169 -1.19 -1.69 21.07
C ASN A 169 -1.14 -3.03 20.32
N GLY A 170 -0.15 -3.19 19.44
CA GLY A 170 0.05 -4.41 18.64
C GLY A 170 0.46 -5.61 19.49
N ARG A 171 -0.47 -6.21 20.21
CA ARG A 171 -0.20 -7.32 21.14
C ARG A 171 0.28 -8.59 20.43
N PHE A 172 -0.13 -8.79 19.18
CA PHE A 172 0.32 -9.95 18.40
C PHE A 172 1.84 -9.95 18.13
N LEU A 173 2.50 -8.79 18.19
CA LEU A 173 3.96 -8.68 18.00
C LEU A 173 4.77 -9.47 19.04
N TYR A 174 4.17 -9.82 20.17
CA TYR A 174 4.88 -10.57 21.24
C TYR A 174 5.01 -12.07 20.91
N ASP A 175 4.10 -12.59 20.11
CA ASP A 175 3.96 -14.04 19.93
C ASP A 175 3.70 -14.46 18.46
N ASN A 176 3.63 -13.50 17.52
CA ASN A 176 3.55 -13.76 16.09
C ASN A 176 4.91 -13.44 15.44
N PRO A 177 5.63 -14.44 14.89
CA PRO A 177 6.94 -14.23 14.29
C PRO A 177 6.88 -13.58 12.90
N TYR A 178 5.70 -13.48 12.29
CA TYR A 178 5.51 -13.11 10.88
C TYR A 178 5.29 -11.62 10.63
N TYR A 179 5.48 -10.74 11.61
CA TYR A 179 5.28 -9.31 11.41
C TYR A 179 6.12 -8.74 10.25
N TYR A 180 7.37 -9.20 10.14
CA TYR A 180 8.24 -8.79 9.04
C TYR A 180 7.71 -9.26 7.69
N ASP A 181 7.20 -10.47 7.59
CA ASP A 181 6.64 -11.05 6.37
C ASP A 181 5.35 -10.32 5.97
N ILE A 182 4.48 -10.06 6.94
CA ILE A 182 3.26 -9.25 6.76
C ILE A 182 3.62 -7.86 6.21
N HIS A 183 4.54 -7.16 6.85
CA HIS A 183 4.98 -5.83 6.43
C HIS A 183 5.62 -5.88 5.03
N SER A 184 6.52 -6.85 4.78
CA SER A 184 7.17 -7.04 3.49
C SER A 184 6.16 -7.31 2.37
N THR A 185 5.13 -8.13 2.62
CA THR A 185 4.05 -8.40 1.66
C THR A 185 3.27 -7.13 1.33
N ILE A 186 2.92 -6.34 2.33
CA ILE A 186 2.24 -5.05 2.15
C ILE A 186 3.08 -4.11 1.28
N VAL A 187 4.34 -3.92 1.64
CA VAL A 187 5.26 -3.01 0.90
C VAL A 187 5.43 -3.46 -0.54
N LYS A 188 5.68 -4.76 -0.79
CA LYS A 188 5.83 -5.31 -2.13
C LYS A 188 4.56 -5.14 -2.98
N THR A 189 3.40 -5.32 -2.37
CA THR A 189 2.12 -5.15 -3.07
C THR A 189 1.90 -3.68 -3.45
N LEU A 190 2.13 -2.75 -2.52
CA LEU A 190 2.04 -1.31 -2.80
C LEU A 190 3.03 -0.88 -3.89
N GLU A 191 4.28 -1.34 -3.84
CA GLU A 191 5.30 -1.05 -4.86
C GLU A 191 4.90 -1.61 -6.23
N THR A 192 4.35 -2.82 -6.27
CA THR A 192 3.90 -3.46 -7.51
C THR A 192 2.75 -2.67 -8.14
N GLN A 193 1.75 -2.30 -7.34
CA GLN A 193 0.62 -1.49 -7.80
C GLN A 193 1.05 -0.09 -8.27
N PHE A 194 1.99 0.51 -7.56
CA PHE A 194 2.56 1.81 -7.97
C PHE A 194 3.23 1.71 -9.34
N LYS A 195 4.11 0.73 -9.55
CA LYS A 195 4.78 0.50 -10.84
C LYS A 195 3.80 0.17 -11.96
N GLN A 196 2.80 -0.65 -11.68
CA GLN A 196 1.75 -0.96 -12.66
C GLN A 196 1.01 0.30 -13.08
N LYS A 197 0.65 1.14 -12.12
CA LYS A 197 -0.05 2.41 -12.39
C LYS A 197 0.81 3.39 -13.18
N GLN A 198 2.11 3.49 -12.88
CA GLN A 198 3.06 4.27 -13.68
C GLN A 198 3.12 3.79 -15.13
N LEU A 199 3.21 2.47 -15.35
CA LEU A 199 3.21 1.89 -16.69
C LEU A 199 1.92 2.16 -17.45
N GLU A 200 0.75 2.05 -16.80
CA GLU A 200 -0.54 2.40 -17.39
C GLU A 200 -0.60 3.87 -17.81
N ASN A 201 -0.15 4.78 -16.93
CA ASN A 201 -0.11 6.22 -17.21
C ASN A 201 0.83 6.52 -18.37
N ALA A 202 2.02 5.93 -18.40
CA ALA A 202 2.98 6.05 -19.49
C ALA A 202 2.41 5.54 -20.83
N ALA A 203 1.79 4.36 -20.81
CA ALA A 203 1.16 3.78 -22.01
C ALA A 203 0.02 4.67 -22.54
N ASN A 204 -0.82 5.21 -21.65
CA ASN A 204 -1.90 6.12 -22.01
C ASN A 204 -1.35 7.41 -22.64
N LYS A 205 -0.28 7.97 -22.09
CA LYS A 205 0.39 9.16 -22.62
C LYS A 205 0.98 8.90 -24.00
N LEU A 206 1.68 7.78 -24.19
CA LEU A 206 2.19 7.38 -25.48
C LEU A 206 1.06 7.19 -26.51
N GLN A 207 -0.05 6.56 -26.10
CA GLN A 207 -1.22 6.39 -26.98
C GLN A 207 -1.85 7.75 -27.35
N MET A 208 -1.91 8.69 -26.42
CA MET A 208 -2.37 10.06 -26.72
C MET A 208 -1.47 10.74 -27.76
N LEU A 209 -0.14 10.67 -27.57
CA LEU A 209 0.81 11.26 -28.51
C LEU A 209 0.75 10.59 -29.89
N TYR A 210 0.56 9.27 -29.93
CA TYR A 210 0.45 8.50 -31.18
C TYR A 210 -0.83 8.84 -31.96
N ASN A 211 -1.93 9.14 -31.28
CA ASN A 211 -3.25 9.35 -31.88
C ASN A 211 -3.60 10.83 -32.13
N ARG A 212 -2.76 11.75 -31.68
CA ARG A 212 -3.04 13.20 -31.81
C ARG A 212 -2.03 13.88 -32.72
N ASP A 213 -2.49 14.90 -33.38
CA ASP A 213 -1.63 15.84 -34.08
C ASP A 213 -0.95 16.78 -33.07
N PRO A 214 0.38 16.91 -33.09
CA PRO A 214 1.11 17.67 -32.08
C PRO A 214 0.84 19.16 -32.10
N LEU A 215 0.43 19.70 -33.23
CA LEU A 215 0.14 21.15 -33.40
C LEU A 215 -1.26 21.50 -32.90
N THR A 216 -2.26 20.75 -33.37
CA THR A 216 -3.68 21.08 -33.15
C THR A 216 -4.28 20.31 -31.93
N GLY A 217 -3.63 19.25 -31.47
CA GLY A 217 -4.12 18.38 -30.40
C GLY A 217 -5.35 17.54 -30.76
N ILE A 218 -5.88 17.67 -32.01
CA ILE A 218 -6.99 16.81 -32.48
C ILE A 218 -6.50 15.43 -32.90
N CYS A 219 -7.42 14.49 -33.11
CA CYS A 219 -7.09 13.17 -33.62
C CYS A 219 -6.41 13.24 -35.00
N ASN A 220 -5.26 12.58 -35.12
CA ASN A 220 -4.53 12.50 -36.38
C ASN A 220 -5.13 11.43 -37.31
N ARG A 221 -4.51 11.22 -38.48
CA ARG A 221 -4.93 10.23 -39.46
C ARG A 221 -4.92 8.80 -38.94
N ILE A 222 -4.00 8.47 -38.03
CA ILE A 222 -3.88 7.14 -37.43
C ILE A 222 -5.10 6.90 -36.53
N ALA A 223 -5.43 7.84 -35.65
CA ALA A 223 -6.62 7.75 -34.80
C ALA A 223 -7.92 7.64 -35.61
N TYR A 224 -8.00 8.32 -36.77
CA TYR A 224 -9.14 8.15 -37.68
C TYR A 224 -9.29 6.68 -38.12
N THR A 225 -8.19 6.04 -38.52
CA THR A 225 -8.22 4.66 -39.01
C THR A 225 -8.51 3.67 -37.90
N ASP A 226 -7.86 3.82 -36.76
CA ASP A 226 -7.81 2.80 -35.68
C ASP A 226 -8.94 2.97 -34.66
N ILE A 227 -9.47 4.17 -34.49
CA ILE A 227 -10.48 4.47 -33.45
C ILE A 227 -11.79 4.92 -34.09
N ILE A 228 -11.76 5.97 -34.91
CA ILE A 228 -12.97 6.64 -35.40
C ILE A 228 -13.72 5.75 -36.40
N ARG A 229 -13.02 5.17 -37.37
CA ARG A 229 -13.63 4.31 -38.39
C ARG A 229 -14.29 3.04 -37.80
N PRO A 230 -13.68 2.30 -36.86
CA PRO A 230 -14.33 1.18 -36.18
C PRO A 230 -15.53 1.61 -35.33
N ALA A 231 -15.41 2.74 -34.60
CA ALA A 231 -16.51 3.28 -33.82
C ALA A 231 -17.69 3.66 -34.68
N PHE A 232 -17.45 4.29 -35.84
CA PHE A 232 -18.50 4.63 -36.82
C PHE A 232 -19.22 3.39 -37.33
N ALA A 233 -18.48 2.33 -37.71
CA ALA A 233 -19.07 1.06 -38.14
C ALA A 233 -19.98 0.46 -37.07
N LYS A 234 -19.55 0.47 -35.81
CA LYS A 234 -20.31 -0.01 -34.67
C LYS A 234 -21.60 0.80 -34.39
N TYR A 235 -21.56 2.12 -34.61
CA TYR A 235 -22.75 2.97 -34.49
C TYR A 235 -23.73 2.70 -35.64
N GLN A 236 -23.22 2.48 -36.84
CA GLN A 236 -24.03 2.14 -38.00
C GLN A 236 -24.76 0.81 -37.80
N GLU A 237 -24.07 -0.22 -37.28
CA GLU A 237 -24.69 -1.51 -36.93
C GLU A 237 -25.84 -1.38 -35.91
N LYS A 238 -25.71 -0.41 -35.01
CA LYS A 238 -26.72 -0.12 -33.98
C LYS A 238 -27.86 0.80 -34.47
N GLY A 239 -27.83 1.22 -35.72
CA GLY A 239 -28.83 2.13 -36.30
C GLY A 239 -28.71 3.57 -35.74
N ILE A 240 -27.58 3.93 -35.17
CA ILE A 240 -27.36 5.30 -34.65
C ILE A 240 -26.96 6.19 -35.83
N ALA A 241 -27.69 7.28 -36.01
CA ALA A 241 -27.38 8.25 -37.06
C ALA A 241 -26.06 8.99 -36.78
N CYS A 242 -25.18 8.98 -37.76
CA CYS A 242 -23.89 9.68 -37.70
C CYS A 242 -23.75 10.60 -38.90
N ALA A 243 -23.09 11.75 -38.71
CA ALA A 243 -22.73 12.67 -39.79
C ALA A 243 -21.19 12.74 -39.88
N LEU A 244 -20.70 12.76 -41.11
CA LEU A 244 -19.28 13.00 -41.40
C LEU A 244 -19.17 14.38 -42.05
N VAL A 245 -18.35 15.26 -41.50
CA VAL A 245 -18.12 16.61 -42.02
C VAL A 245 -16.64 16.71 -42.42
N PHE A 246 -16.39 17.15 -43.63
CA PHE A 246 -15.06 17.50 -44.13
C PHE A 246 -14.90 19.01 -44.06
N VAL A 247 -13.80 19.44 -43.46
CA VAL A 247 -13.44 20.87 -43.36
C VAL A 247 -12.04 21.03 -43.94
N ASP A 248 -11.87 21.99 -44.84
CA ASP A 248 -10.57 22.31 -45.41
C ASP A 248 -10.41 23.84 -45.44
N ALA A 249 -9.18 24.34 -45.35
CA ALA A 249 -8.88 25.75 -45.41
C ALA A 249 -8.51 26.14 -46.85
N ASP A 250 -9.30 27.02 -47.45
CA ASP A 250 -9.05 27.51 -48.81
C ASP A 250 -7.72 28.30 -48.86
N ASP A 251 -6.94 28.03 -49.90
CA ASP A 251 -5.66 28.69 -50.20
C ASP A 251 -4.62 28.68 -49.09
N PHE A 252 -4.70 27.72 -48.15
CA PHE A 252 -3.77 27.61 -47.01
C PHE A 252 -2.29 27.56 -47.41
N LYS A 253 -1.99 26.95 -48.56
CA LYS A 253 -0.65 26.98 -49.13
C LYS A 253 -0.17 28.40 -49.44
N SER A 254 -1.03 29.25 -49.99
CA SER A 254 -0.70 30.63 -50.29
C SER A 254 -0.40 31.42 -49.01
N VAL A 255 -1.10 31.13 -47.93
CA VAL A 255 -0.84 31.73 -46.61
C VAL A 255 0.55 31.33 -46.11
N ASN A 256 0.90 30.07 -46.20
CA ASN A 256 2.22 29.59 -45.79
C ASN A 256 3.35 30.17 -46.66
N ASP A 257 3.14 30.24 -47.97
CA ASP A 257 4.12 30.77 -48.91
C ASP A 257 4.34 32.27 -48.71
N THR A 258 3.32 33.01 -48.25
CA THR A 258 3.36 34.46 -48.06
C THR A 258 3.86 34.88 -46.67
N TYR A 259 3.42 34.19 -45.63
CA TYR A 259 3.64 34.58 -44.23
C TYR A 259 4.55 33.62 -43.45
N GLY A 260 4.95 32.51 -44.07
CA GLY A 260 5.76 31.46 -43.44
C GLY A 260 4.96 30.42 -42.70
N HIS A 261 5.57 29.25 -42.47
CA HIS A 261 4.92 28.12 -41.82
C HIS A 261 4.54 28.42 -40.35
N GLU A 262 5.34 29.20 -39.63
CA GLU A 262 5.03 29.58 -38.24
C GLU A 262 3.71 30.38 -38.13
N PHE A 263 3.36 31.13 -39.15
CA PHE A 263 2.07 31.85 -39.22
C PHE A 263 0.92 30.89 -39.53
N GLY A 264 1.14 29.94 -40.42
CA GLY A 264 0.14 28.93 -40.76
C GLY A 264 -0.15 27.94 -39.60
N ASP A 265 0.80 27.79 -38.69
CA ASP A 265 0.66 26.93 -37.51
C ASP A 265 -0.15 27.61 -36.39
N GLN A 266 -0.39 28.92 -36.44
CA GLN A 266 -1.25 29.67 -35.52
C GLN A 266 -2.71 29.63 -35.94
#